data_71b61b71cfc139bcf2b3c8e916d54d7c
#
_entry.id   71b61b71cfc139bcf2b3c8e916d54d7c
#
_cell.length_a   1.000
_cell.length_b   1.000
_cell.length_c   1.000
_cell.angle_alpha   90.00
_cell.angle_beta   90.00
_cell.angle_gamma   90.00
#
_symmetry.space_group_name_H-M   'P 1'
#
loop_
_entity.id
_entity.type
_entity.pdbx_description
1 polymer ?
#
loop_
_entity_poly.entity_id
_entity_poly.type
_entity_poly.pdbx_seq_one_letter_code
_entity_poly.pdbx_strand_id
1 'polypeptide(L)'
;MSPHEPQGKLTELLGVEPEPAGELRPRTLDSSTRHIERSSGTQATANVLLTTLAAFAVVYLAKLVLITLLVSVLIAFMLEPAVSLLERTRMPRALATGIVMLIIAGLIYLGGYYIYGKTMVFIDELPQYTQKVRKIADEYRAKAQKLEQSTAAVTPAPPPDKNTVKVEQQTNWTEYLSNSLGGFTEVVLAVSFIPFLVFFMLTWQEHVRAATVMLFKMENRNTAYVTLGRISKMIKAFMLGNLLIGVFTSLLTTIVFFAIGLPNAFVLGFLSGFLSLVPYLGVVLAMVPPLLAAFGQETTPEILVIILTILGLHLFAINVLYPKVLGKRLQLNPLAVTIALLVWGWLWGAWGLILAIPITAAMKIMFDHIEALQPYGTWMGE
;
A
#
# COMPACT_ATOMS: atom_id res chain seq x y z
N MET A 1 4.72 -69.89 -29.80
CA MET A 1 5.71 -70.85 -29.28
C MET A 1 6.19 -70.32 -27.96
N SER A 2 5.71 -70.95 -26.89
CA SER A 2 6.09 -70.69 -25.49
C SER A 2 7.30 -71.57 -25.19
N PRO A 3 8.21 -71.12 -24.28
CA PRO A 3 8.95 -72.08 -23.48
C PRO A 3 8.66 -71.89 -22.01
N HIS A 4 7.89 -72.79 -21.45
CA HIS A 4 7.94 -73.22 -20.05
C HIS A 4 9.20 -74.01 -19.82
N GLU A 5 9.75 -73.84 -18.61
CA GLU A 5 10.49 -74.78 -17.78
C GLU A 5 11.84 -74.26 -17.25
N PRO A 6 12.34 -74.77 -16.15
CA PRO A 6 11.79 -75.47 -14.99
C PRO A 6 12.38 -74.99 -13.67
N GLN A 7 11.59 -74.52 -12.77
CA GLN A 7 12.04 -74.27 -11.36
C GLN A 7 11.74 -75.41 -10.38
N GLY A 8 11.19 -76.52 -10.86
CA GLY A 8 10.75 -77.66 -10.05
C GLY A 8 11.80 -78.67 -9.61
N LYS A 9 13.01 -78.66 -10.22
CA LYS A 9 14.04 -79.72 -9.96
C LYS A 9 15.15 -79.37 -8.97
N LEU A 10 15.22 -78.13 -8.52
CA LEU A 10 16.23 -77.70 -7.55
C LEU A 10 15.82 -77.82 -6.08
N THR A 11 14.52 -77.89 -5.83
CA THR A 11 13.95 -78.01 -4.46
C THR A 11 14.01 -79.42 -3.91
N GLU A 12 14.02 -80.45 -4.78
CA GLU A 12 14.05 -81.86 -4.40
C GLU A 12 15.46 -82.35 -4.03
N LEU A 13 16.53 -81.64 -4.42
CA LEU A 13 17.95 -82.01 -4.17
C LEU A 13 18.54 -81.41 -2.90
N LEU A 14 17.84 -80.45 -2.23
CA LEU A 14 18.40 -79.77 -1.08
C LEU A 14 17.71 -80.08 0.26
N GLY A 15 16.67 -80.94 0.27
CA GLY A 15 16.03 -81.42 1.51
C GLY A 15 15.56 -80.29 2.45
N VAL A 16 15.23 -79.16 1.90
CA VAL A 16 14.73 -78.03 2.73
C VAL A 16 13.16 -78.02 2.60
N GLU A 17 12.52 -78.46 3.67
CA GLU A 17 11.07 -78.30 3.80
C GLU A 17 10.76 -76.78 3.72
N PRO A 18 9.70 -76.35 2.95
CA PRO A 18 9.25 -74.98 2.95
C PRO A 18 8.67 -74.61 4.33
N GLU A 19 9.31 -73.69 5.03
CA GLU A 19 8.74 -73.07 6.22
C GLU A 19 7.36 -72.49 5.89
N PRO A 20 6.33 -72.71 6.71
CA PRO A 20 5.03 -72.17 6.46
C PRO A 20 5.10 -70.66 6.41
N ALA A 21 4.57 -70.06 5.31
CA ALA A 21 4.48 -68.61 5.13
C ALA A 21 3.80 -67.98 6.36
N GLY A 22 4.68 -67.42 7.21
CA GLY A 22 4.21 -66.65 8.39
C GLY A 22 3.36 -65.50 7.89
N GLU A 23 2.11 -65.48 8.33
CA GLU A 23 1.19 -64.36 8.14
C GLU A 23 1.92 -63.06 8.51
N LEU A 24 2.16 -62.21 7.49
CA LEU A 24 2.62 -60.83 7.69
C LEU A 24 1.49 -60.09 8.45
N ARG A 25 1.51 -60.26 9.77
CA ARG A 25 0.70 -59.40 10.64
C ARG A 25 1.10 -57.95 10.33
N PRO A 26 0.14 -57.06 10.01
CA PRO A 26 0.45 -55.68 9.82
C PRO A 26 1.13 -55.18 11.10
N ARG A 27 2.40 -54.76 11.02
CA ARG A 27 3.12 -54.13 12.13
C ARG A 27 2.27 -52.96 12.59
N THR A 28 1.50 -53.17 13.67
CA THR A 28 0.84 -52.09 14.39
C THR A 28 1.96 -51.14 14.85
N LEU A 29 2.07 -49.99 14.20
CA LEU A 29 2.98 -48.93 14.64
C LEU A 29 2.74 -48.71 16.11
N ASP A 30 3.78 -48.96 16.88
CA ASP A 30 3.74 -48.87 18.36
C ASP A 30 3.21 -47.47 18.76
N SER A 31 2.40 -47.41 19.81
CA SER A 31 1.79 -46.17 20.30
C SER A 31 2.84 -45.09 20.62
N SER A 32 4.06 -45.49 20.92
CA SER A 32 5.20 -44.61 21.14
C SER A 32 5.65 -43.87 19.87
N THR A 33 5.68 -44.55 18.71
CA THR A 33 6.02 -43.91 17.42
C THR A 33 4.98 -42.91 16.98
N ARG A 34 3.68 -43.17 17.20
CA ARG A 34 2.61 -42.20 16.92
C ARG A 34 2.64 -40.98 17.83
N HIS A 35 3.07 -41.12 19.08
CA HIS A 35 3.26 -39.98 20.00
C HIS A 35 4.44 -39.12 19.62
N ILE A 36 5.54 -39.70 19.14
CA ILE A 36 6.73 -38.97 18.67
C ILE A 36 6.39 -38.20 17.38
N GLU A 37 5.71 -38.82 16.43
CA GLU A 37 5.30 -38.14 15.19
C GLU A 37 4.30 -37.00 15.43
N ARG A 38 3.34 -37.19 16.34
CA ARG A 38 2.41 -36.13 16.74
C ARG A 38 3.11 -34.98 17.46
N SER A 39 4.07 -35.29 18.34
CA SER A 39 4.85 -34.28 19.06
C SER A 39 5.72 -33.46 18.13
N SER A 40 6.37 -34.10 17.15
CA SER A 40 7.20 -33.39 16.15
C SER A 40 6.37 -32.50 15.22
N GLY A 41 5.18 -32.95 14.81
CA GLY A 41 4.25 -32.14 14.01
C GLY A 41 3.73 -30.91 14.77
N THR A 42 3.39 -31.08 16.05
CA THR A 42 2.92 -29.97 16.90
C THR A 42 4.04 -28.95 17.16
N GLN A 43 5.27 -29.41 17.39
CA GLN A 43 6.43 -28.53 17.55
C GLN A 43 6.78 -27.78 16.26
N ALA A 44 6.70 -28.43 15.10
CA ALA A 44 6.92 -27.78 13.82
C ALA A 44 5.87 -26.68 13.58
N THR A 45 4.61 -26.95 13.84
CA THR A 45 3.53 -25.97 13.73
C THR A 45 3.70 -24.79 14.71
N ALA A 46 4.05 -25.09 15.97
CA ALA A 46 4.33 -24.05 16.97
C ALA A 46 5.52 -23.17 16.57
N ASN A 47 6.60 -23.76 16.04
CA ASN A 47 7.76 -23.00 15.57
C ASN A 47 7.40 -22.11 14.38
N VAL A 48 6.60 -22.58 13.43
CA VAL A 48 6.14 -21.79 12.29
C VAL A 48 5.29 -20.61 12.79
N LEU A 49 4.36 -20.84 13.71
CA LEU A 49 3.53 -19.79 14.30
C LEU A 49 4.37 -18.75 15.03
N LEU A 50 5.31 -19.19 15.88
CA LEU A 50 6.20 -18.30 16.63
C LEU A 50 7.09 -17.49 15.69
N THR A 51 7.66 -18.11 14.67
CA THR A 51 8.50 -17.41 13.66
C THR A 51 7.68 -16.39 12.89
N THR A 52 6.46 -16.73 12.50
CA THR A 52 5.55 -15.81 11.81
C THR A 52 5.17 -14.62 12.69
N LEU A 53 4.80 -14.87 13.97
CA LEU A 53 4.50 -13.81 14.93
C LEU A 53 5.72 -12.92 15.20
N ALA A 54 6.90 -13.51 15.37
CA ALA A 54 8.14 -12.78 15.55
C ALA A 54 8.47 -11.91 14.30
N ALA A 55 8.28 -12.43 13.09
CA ALA A 55 8.46 -11.66 11.87
C ALA A 55 7.49 -10.47 11.79
N PHE A 56 6.21 -10.68 12.12
CA PHE A 56 5.23 -9.59 12.20
C PHE A 56 5.61 -8.55 13.26
N ALA A 57 6.04 -8.98 14.44
CA ALA A 57 6.49 -8.08 15.51
C ALA A 57 7.69 -7.23 15.05
N VAL A 58 8.68 -7.84 14.38
CA VAL A 58 9.84 -7.11 13.82
C VAL A 58 9.39 -6.09 12.78
N VAL A 59 8.52 -6.46 11.84
CA VAL A 59 7.99 -5.56 10.80
C VAL A 59 7.22 -4.39 11.42
N TYR A 60 6.46 -4.65 12.50
CA TYR A 60 5.73 -3.62 13.22
C TYR A 60 6.66 -2.69 14.02
N LEU A 61 7.61 -3.24 14.77
CA LEU A 61 8.54 -2.46 15.59
C LEU A 61 9.52 -1.65 14.73
N ALA A 62 9.98 -2.22 13.62
CA ALA A 62 10.89 -1.56 12.69
C ALA A 62 10.18 -0.66 11.66
N LYS A 63 8.88 -0.37 11.84
CA LYS A 63 8.05 0.35 10.87
C LYS A 63 8.70 1.64 10.35
N LEU A 64 9.28 2.47 11.23
CA LEU A 64 9.89 3.73 10.85
C LEU A 64 11.07 3.54 9.89
N VAL A 65 11.97 2.62 10.22
CA VAL A 65 13.14 2.29 9.40
C VAL A 65 12.73 1.68 8.07
N LEU A 66 11.79 0.73 8.09
CA LEU A 66 11.32 0.05 6.89
C LEU A 66 10.57 1.00 5.96
N ILE A 67 9.70 1.86 6.50
CA ILE A 67 8.99 2.87 5.70
C ILE A 67 9.99 3.85 5.08
N THR A 68 10.94 4.39 5.87
CA THR A 68 11.96 5.31 5.37
C THR A 68 12.79 4.68 4.24
N LEU A 69 13.21 3.42 4.42
CA LEU A 69 13.96 2.68 3.41
C LEU A 69 13.13 2.47 2.14
N LEU A 70 11.89 1.96 2.26
CA LEU A 70 11.04 1.66 1.12
C LEU A 70 10.62 2.92 0.37
N VAL A 71 10.26 3.99 1.08
CA VAL A 71 9.97 5.30 0.45
C VAL A 71 11.19 5.81 -0.30
N SER A 72 12.40 5.70 0.28
CA SER A 72 13.63 6.10 -0.39
C SER A 72 13.90 5.27 -1.66
N VAL A 73 13.64 3.95 -1.62
CA VAL A 73 13.72 3.08 -2.80
C VAL A 73 12.75 3.53 -3.88
N LEU A 74 11.49 3.82 -3.53
CA LEU A 74 10.47 4.26 -4.48
C LEU A 74 10.84 5.61 -5.11
N ILE A 75 11.31 6.58 -4.30
CA ILE A 75 11.77 7.88 -4.79
C ILE A 75 12.99 7.71 -5.70
N ALA A 76 13.96 6.85 -5.33
CA ALA A 76 15.12 6.56 -6.17
C ALA A 76 14.69 6.01 -7.54
N PHE A 77 13.77 5.05 -7.60
CA PHE A 77 13.23 4.53 -8.87
C PHE A 77 12.46 5.59 -9.68
N MET A 78 11.79 6.51 -9.00
CA MET A 78 11.08 7.63 -9.64
C MET A 78 12.06 8.64 -10.27
N LEU A 79 13.19 8.91 -9.60
CA LEU A 79 14.19 9.88 -10.05
C LEU A 79 15.23 9.29 -11.02
N GLU A 80 15.37 7.97 -11.08
CA GLU A 80 16.35 7.29 -11.94
C GLU A 80 16.29 7.73 -13.42
N PRO A 81 15.12 7.94 -14.08
CA PRO A 81 15.09 8.40 -15.46
C PRO A 81 15.70 9.78 -15.64
N ALA A 82 15.50 10.70 -14.69
CA ALA A 82 16.08 12.03 -14.74
C ALA A 82 17.60 11.97 -14.57
N VAL A 83 18.09 11.13 -13.64
CA VAL A 83 19.53 10.90 -13.47
C VAL A 83 20.13 10.28 -14.72
N SER A 84 19.50 9.23 -15.28
CA SER A 84 19.99 8.56 -16.49
C SER A 84 19.99 9.48 -17.72
N LEU A 85 19.09 10.46 -17.78
CA LEU A 85 19.09 11.48 -18.84
C LEU A 85 20.32 12.40 -18.72
N LEU A 86 20.69 12.82 -17.51
CA LEU A 86 21.88 13.61 -17.26
C LEU A 86 23.17 12.81 -17.51
N GLU A 87 23.21 11.53 -17.14
CA GLU A 87 24.35 10.65 -17.42
C GLU A 87 24.68 10.56 -18.93
N ARG A 88 23.66 10.64 -19.80
CA ARG A 88 23.88 10.68 -21.27
C ARG A 88 24.70 11.86 -21.73
N THR A 89 24.79 12.94 -20.94
CA THR A 89 25.67 14.11 -21.22
C THR A 89 27.13 13.88 -20.76
N ARG A 90 27.53 12.63 -20.50
CA ARG A 90 28.86 12.20 -19.99
C ARG A 90 29.19 12.70 -18.59
N MET A 91 28.21 13.04 -17.80
CA MET A 91 28.40 13.39 -16.38
C MET A 91 28.54 12.12 -15.52
N PRO A 92 29.44 12.12 -14.52
CA PRO A 92 29.50 11.02 -13.56
C PRO A 92 28.21 10.91 -12.78
N ARG A 93 27.77 9.66 -12.51
CA ARG A 93 26.47 9.35 -11.90
C ARG A 93 26.20 10.11 -10.59
N ALA A 94 27.24 10.25 -9.75
CA ALA A 94 27.13 10.98 -8.49
C ALA A 94 26.77 12.47 -8.68
N LEU A 95 27.39 13.14 -9.69
CA LEU A 95 27.06 14.53 -10.01
C LEU A 95 25.66 14.65 -10.62
N ALA A 96 25.29 13.77 -11.56
CA ALA A 96 23.95 13.73 -12.12
C ALA A 96 22.89 13.55 -11.03
N THR A 97 23.11 12.63 -10.09
CA THR A 97 22.23 12.40 -8.93
C THR A 97 22.13 13.64 -8.05
N GLY A 98 23.26 14.27 -7.71
CA GLY A 98 23.30 15.49 -6.90
C GLY A 98 22.51 16.63 -7.54
N ILE A 99 22.68 16.87 -8.85
CA ILE A 99 21.95 17.90 -9.58
C ILE A 99 20.43 17.62 -9.59
N VAL A 100 20.01 16.40 -9.90
CA VAL A 100 18.59 16.03 -9.89
C VAL A 100 17.99 16.24 -8.50
N MET A 101 18.69 15.83 -7.44
CA MET A 101 18.22 16.03 -6.07
C MET A 101 18.13 17.52 -5.69
N LEU A 102 19.09 18.34 -6.08
CA LEU A 102 19.05 19.79 -5.85
C LEU A 102 17.88 20.44 -6.60
N ILE A 103 17.61 20.04 -7.84
CA ILE A 103 16.46 20.52 -8.60
C ILE A 103 15.15 20.14 -7.87
N ILE A 104 15.01 18.88 -7.45
CA ILE A 104 13.80 18.42 -6.73
C ILE A 104 13.66 19.13 -5.39
N ALA A 105 14.74 19.28 -4.62
CA ALA A 105 14.72 20.03 -3.36
C ALA A 105 14.33 21.51 -3.61
N GLY A 106 14.85 22.13 -4.65
CA GLY A 106 14.45 23.48 -5.06
C GLY A 106 12.98 23.58 -5.46
N LEU A 107 12.45 22.61 -6.22
CA LEU A 107 11.03 22.57 -6.58
C LEU A 107 10.14 22.37 -5.37
N ILE A 108 10.54 21.47 -4.43
CA ILE A 108 9.81 21.27 -3.16
C ILE A 108 9.83 22.53 -2.31
N TYR A 109 10.98 23.21 -2.23
CA TYR A 109 11.12 24.47 -1.48
C TYR A 109 10.25 25.58 -2.08
N LEU A 110 10.32 25.80 -3.39
CA LEU A 110 9.52 26.82 -4.08
C LEU A 110 8.02 26.51 -4.01
N GLY A 111 7.65 25.24 -4.23
CA GLY A 111 6.26 24.77 -4.10
C GLY A 111 5.76 24.94 -2.67
N GLY A 112 6.54 24.52 -1.69
CA GLY A 112 6.24 24.69 -0.26
C GLY A 112 6.09 26.15 0.16
N TYR A 113 6.99 27.02 -0.31
CA TYR A 113 6.91 28.46 -0.07
C TYR A 113 5.62 29.08 -0.64
N TYR A 114 5.29 28.72 -1.89
CA TYR A 114 4.05 29.16 -2.53
C TYR A 114 2.80 28.66 -1.80
N ILE A 115 2.78 27.36 -1.47
CA ILE A 115 1.68 26.70 -0.76
C ILE A 115 1.56 27.26 0.66
N TYR A 116 2.67 27.49 1.38
CA TYR A 116 2.68 28.01 2.74
C TYR A 116 1.91 29.32 2.86
N GLY A 117 2.20 30.28 1.98
CA GLY A 117 1.49 31.57 1.97
C GLY A 117 -0.02 31.44 1.73
N LYS A 118 -0.43 30.53 0.88
CA LYS A 118 -1.84 30.28 0.58
C LYS A 118 -2.54 29.43 1.64
N THR A 119 -1.81 28.48 2.24
CA THR A 119 -2.34 27.61 3.29
C THR A 119 -2.54 28.35 4.61
N MET A 120 -1.71 29.31 4.94
CA MET A 120 -1.92 30.14 6.14
C MET A 120 -3.21 30.94 6.02
N VAL A 121 -3.47 31.55 4.87
CA VAL A 121 -4.76 32.24 4.62
C VAL A 121 -5.94 31.27 4.76
N PHE A 122 -5.81 30.05 4.21
CA PHE A 122 -6.85 29.04 4.31
C PHE A 122 -7.09 28.54 5.76
N ILE A 123 -6.01 28.36 6.54
CA ILE A 123 -6.10 27.97 7.96
C ILE A 123 -6.77 29.08 8.79
N ASP A 124 -6.44 30.32 8.53
CA ASP A 124 -7.07 31.46 9.21
C ASP A 124 -8.57 31.59 8.88
N GLU A 125 -8.97 31.15 7.71
CA GLU A 125 -10.38 31.11 7.27
C GLU A 125 -11.14 29.86 7.75
N LEU A 126 -10.46 28.76 8.11
CA LEU A 126 -11.06 27.50 8.58
C LEU A 126 -12.12 27.66 9.69
N PRO A 127 -11.92 28.52 10.71
CA PRO A 127 -12.94 28.75 11.73
C PRO A 127 -14.27 29.29 11.17
N GLN A 128 -14.19 30.11 10.11
CA GLN A 128 -15.38 30.65 9.46
C GLN A 128 -16.14 29.55 8.70
N TYR A 129 -15.42 28.63 8.04
CA TYR A 129 -16.02 27.47 7.35
C TYR A 129 -16.72 26.53 8.34
N THR A 130 -16.09 26.22 9.46
CA THR A 130 -16.70 25.38 10.51
C THR A 130 -17.94 25.98 11.12
N GLN A 131 -17.99 27.31 11.31
CA GLN A 131 -19.18 28.01 11.78
C GLN A 131 -20.32 27.99 10.74
N LYS A 132 -20.02 28.13 9.44
CA LYS A 132 -20.99 28.03 8.37
C LYS A 132 -21.58 26.63 8.25
N VAL A 133 -20.75 25.60 8.34
CA VAL A 133 -21.18 24.19 8.36
C VAL A 133 -22.12 23.93 9.56
N ARG A 134 -21.78 24.44 10.74
CA ARG A 134 -22.65 24.33 11.93
C ARG A 134 -24.01 25.01 11.69
N LYS A 135 -24.04 26.23 11.17
CA LYS A 135 -25.28 26.93 10.85
C LYS A 135 -26.18 26.15 9.88
N ILE A 136 -25.59 25.60 8.81
CA ILE A 136 -26.29 24.77 7.84
C ILE A 136 -26.84 23.50 8.51
N ALA A 137 -26.04 22.82 9.32
CA ALA A 137 -26.45 21.62 10.07
C ALA A 137 -27.61 21.96 11.04
N ASP A 138 -27.54 23.10 11.71
CA ASP A 138 -28.59 23.57 12.64
C ASP A 138 -29.88 23.95 11.90
N GLU A 139 -29.79 24.55 10.71
CA GLU A 139 -30.94 24.81 9.86
C GLU A 139 -31.63 23.51 9.38
N TYR A 140 -30.85 22.53 8.96
CA TYR A 140 -31.41 21.22 8.57
C TYR A 140 -32.00 20.47 9.76
N ARG A 141 -31.39 20.55 10.95
CA ARG A 141 -31.97 20.00 12.19
C ARG A 141 -33.26 20.68 12.57
N ALA A 142 -33.33 22.01 12.47
CA ALA A 142 -34.53 22.76 12.74
C ALA A 142 -35.66 22.44 11.74
N LYS A 143 -35.33 22.22 10.45
CA LYS A 143 -36.30 21.78 9.44
C LYS A 143 -36.76 20.34 9.72
N ALA A 144 -35.87 19.43 10.08
CA ALA A 144 -36.21 18.05 10.45
C ALA A 144 -37.13 18.02 11.68
N GLN A 145 -36.83 18.78 12.73
CA GLN A 145 -37.67 18.90 13.91
C GLN A 145 -39.05 19.48 13.62
N LYS A 146 -39.17 20.49 12.73
CA LYS A 146 -40.45 20.98 12.27
C LYS A 146 -41.25 19.95 11.49
N LEU A 147 -40.61 19.13 10.68
CA LEU A 147 -41.26 17.99 10.01
C LEU A 147 -41.75 16.94 11.02
N GLU A 148 -40.91 16.58 11.99
CA GLU A 148 -41.28 15.65 13.06
C GLU A 148 -42.45 16.19 13.91
N GLN A 149 -42.40 17.45 14.27
CA GLN A 149 -43.55 18.09 14.99
C GLN A 149 -44.84 18.14 14.17
N SER A 150 -44.75 18.34 12.86
CA SER A 150 -45.94 18.29 11.99
C SER A 150 -46.44 16.85 11.76
N THR A 151 -45.59 15.84 11.86
CA THR A 151 -45.99 14.41 11.80
C THR A 151 -46.44 13.89 13.16
N ALA A 152 -45.88 14.38 14.27
CA ALA A 152 -46.27 14.03 15.63
C ALA A 152 -47.65 14.57 16.03
N ALA A 153 -48.14 15.57 15.31
CA ALA A 153 -49.54 16.06 15.49
C ALA A 153 -50.60 15.04 15.06
N VAL A 154 -50.18 13.93 14.39
CA VAL A 154 -51.08 12.87 13.88
C VAL A 154 -50.94 11.55 14.66
N THR A 155 -49.90 11.40 15.52
CA THR A 155 -49.71 10.17 16.31
C THR A 155 -49.38 10.52 17.77
N PRO A 156 -50.01 9.89 18.81
CA PRO A 156 -49.70 10.16 20.22
C PRO A 156 -48.25 9.74 20.53
N ALA A 157 -47.47 10.69 21.06
CA ALA A 157 -46.04 10.49 21.37
C ALA A 157 -45.85 9.59 22.59
N PRO A 158 -44.85 8.71 22.59
CA PRO A 158 -44.34 8.08 23.81
C PRO A 158 -43.64 9.12 24.71
N PRO A 159 -43.62 8.93 26.05
CA PRO A 159 -43.07 9.91 26.97
C PRO A 159 -41.56 10.15 26.77
N PRO A 160 -41.08 11.38 27.02
CA PRO A 160 -39.71 11.75 26.77
C PRO A 160 -38.74 11.02 27.75
N ASP A 161 -37.83 10.22 27.17
CA ASP A 161 -36.75 9.61 27.89
C ASP A 161 -35.72 10.68 28.31
N LYS A 162 -35.59 10.90 29.62
CA LYS A 162 -34.78 11.97 30.24
C LYS A 162 -33.27 11.74 30.23
N ASN A 163 -32.75 10.85 29.41
CA ASN A 163 -31.32 10.49 29.41
C ASN A 163 -30.62 10.81 28.08
N THR A 164 -30.83 11.99 27.53
CA THR A 164 -29.87 12.51 26.53
C THR A 164 -28.69 13.13 27.26
N VAL A 165 -27.67 12.33 27.51
CA VAL A 165 -26.35 12.82 27.91
C VAL A 165 -25.80 13.61 26.73
N LYS A 166 -25.80 14.94 26.83
CA LYS A 166 -24.99 15.79 25.95
C LYS A 166 -23.52 15.50 26.23
N VAL A 167 -22.93 14.58 25.49
CA VAL A 167 -21.47 14.44 25.45
C VAL A 167 -20.95 15.63 24.65
N GLU A 168 -20.65 16.74 25.32
CA GLU A 168 -19.73 17.75 24.81
C GLU A 168 -18.32 17.11 24.85
N GLN A 169 -17.99 16.37 23.82
CA GLN A 169 -16.60 16.06 23.54
C GLN A 169 -15.90 17.36 23.13
N GLN A 170 -15.40 18.09 24.12
CA GLN A 170 -14.32 19.04 23.88
C GLN A 170 -13.14 18.21 23.39
N THR A 171 -13.02 18.07 22.08
CA THR A 171 -11.82 17.53 21.47
C THR A 171 -10.70 18.51 21.78
N ASN A 172 -9.89 18.20 22.80
CA ASN A 172 -8.70 18.96 23.14
C ASN A 172 -7.69 18.81 22.01
N TRP A 173 -7.81 19.64 20.99
CA TRP A 173 -6.88 19.69 19.87
C TRP A 173 -5.43 19.90 20.33
N THR A 174 -5.24 20.59 21.46
CA THR A 174 -3.93 20.78 22.12
C THR A 174 -3.34 19.46 22.63
N GLU A 175 -4.14 18.56 23.16
CA GLU A 175 -3.71 17.25 23.65
C GLU A 175 -3.44 16.29 22.49
N TYR A 176 -4.23 16.38 21.42
CA TYR A 176 -3.97 15.64 20.16
C TYR A 176 -2.68 16.12 19.49
N LEU A 177 -2.43 17.43 19.47
CA LEU A 177 -1.20 18.04 18.95
C LEU A 177 0.00 17.68 19.80
N SER A 178 -0.10 17.72 21.14
CA SER A 178 1.02 17.39 22.04
C SER A 178 1.40 15.91 21.98
N ASN A 179 0.44 15.01 21.87
CA ASN A 179 0.68 13.57 21.67
C ASN A 179 1.23 13.27 20.25
N SER A 180 0.88 14.12 19.26
CA SER A 180 1.47 14.04 17.91
C SER A 180 2.90 14.61 17.87
N LEU A 181 3.27 15.53 18.76
CA LEU A 181 4.62 16.09 18.82
C LEU A 181 5.67 15.09 19.32
N GLY A 182 5.29 14.08 20.13
CA GLY A 182 6.18 12.98 20.50
C GLY A 182 6.65 12.15 19.30
N GLY A 183 5.79 11.97 18.29
CA GLY A 183 6.14 11.35 17.01
C GLY A 183 6.83 12.30 16.01
N PHE A 184 6.77 13.61 16.23
CA PHE A 184 7.32 14.59 15.30
C PHE A 184 8.84 14.45 15.13
N THR A 185 9.57 14.26 16.21
CA THR A 185 11.03 14.07 16.19
C THR A 185 11.41 12.81 15.40
N GLU A 186 10.68 11.71 15.58
CA GLU A 186 10.90 10.47 14.83
C GLU A 186 10.63 10.68 13.34
N VAL A 187 9.55 11.36 12.97
CA VAL A 187 9.20 11.68 11.59
C VAL A 187 10.25 12.61 10.97
N VAL A 188 10.70 13.65 11.66
CA VAL A 188 11.74 14.57 11.18
C VAL A 188 13.04 13.83 10.94
N LEU A 189 13.46 12.96 11.86
CA LEU A 189 14.64 12.12 11.67
C LEU A 189 14.48 11.21 10.45
N ALA A 190 13.36 10.49 10.33
CA ALA A 190 13.11 9.62 9.19
C ALA A 190 13.14 10.38 7.86
N VAL A 191 12.45 11.51 7.79
CA VAL A 191 12.40 12.37 6.58
C VAL A 191 13.78 12.93 6.23
N SER A 192 14.59 13.30 7.24
CA SER A 192 15.96 13.80 7.00
C SER A 192 16.90 12.76 6.41
N PHE A 193 16.67 11.46 6.69
CA PHE A 193 17.46 10.37 6.11
C PHE A 193 17.08 10.03 4.66
N ILE A 194 15.85 10.32 4.24
CA ILE A 194 15.37 10.00 2.88
C ILE A 194 16.29 10.56 1.78
N PRO A 195 16.70 11.83 1.77
CA PRO A 195 17.58 12.36 0.73
C PRO A 195 18.93 11.64 0.65
N PHE A 196 19.53 11.30 1.79
CA PHE A 196 20.79 10.56 1.84
C PHE A 196 20.62 9.16 1.29
N LEU A 197 19.57 8.45 1.69
CA LEU A 197 19.29 7.11 1.18
C LEU A 197 19.02 7.13 -0.32
N VAL A 198 18.22 8.08 -0.81
CA VAL A 198 17.95 8.25 -2.24
C VAL A 198 19.25 8.51 -3.01
N PHE A 199 20.12 9.41 -2.52
CA PHE A 199 21.40 9.68 -3.14
C PHE A 199 22.27 8.43 -3.26
N PHE A 200 22.44 7.71 -2.16
CA PHE A 200 23.25 6.48 -2.16
C PHE A 200 22.60 5.38 -2.99
N MET A 201 21.30 5.20 -2.93
CA MET A 201 20.59 4.20 -3.74
C MET A 201 20.73 4.46 -5.24
N LEU A 202 20.64 5.74 -5.67
CA LEU A 202 20.84 6.10 -7.07
C LEU A 202 22.30 5.94 -7.51
N THR A 203 23.25 6.36 -6.66
CA THR A 203 24.69 6.34 -7.00
C THR A 203 25.26 4.94 -7.02
N TRP A 204 24.83 4.08 -6.07
CA TRP A 204 25.40 2.74 -5.85
C TRP A 204 24.48 1.61 -6.33
N GLN A 205 23.47 1.91 -7.11
CA GLN A 205 22.43 0.96 -7.55
C GLN A 205 23.01 -0.33 -8.15
N GLU A 206 23.96 -0.20 -9.06
CA GLU A 206 24.56 -1.36 -9.73
C GLU A 206 25.41 -2.20 -8.77
N HIS A 207 26.18 -1.55 -7.89
CA HIS A 207 26.96 -2.23 -6.88
C HIS A 207 26.05 -3.00 -5.91
N VAL A 208 25.02 -2.35 -5.37
CA VAL A 208 24.07 -2.98 -4.44
C VAL A 208 23.38 -4.18 -5.10
N ARG A 209 22.96 -4.03 -6.38
CA ARG A 209 22.35 -5.14 -7.13
C ARG A 209 23.31 -6.31 -7.29
N ALA A 210 24.55 -6.06 -7.71
CA ALA A 210 25.57 -7.09 -7.89
C ALA A 210 25.90 -7.77 -6.56
N ALA A 211 26.13 -7.00 -5.50
CA ALA A 211 26.41 -7.51 -4.16
C ALA A 211 25.25 -8.36 -3.62
N THR A 212 23.99 -7.90 -3.81
CA THR A 212 22.81 -8.66 -3.37
C THR A 212 22.72 -10.02 -4.07
N VAL A 213 23.00 -10.09 -5.37
CA VAL A 213 23.03 -11.39 -6.10
C VAL A 213 24.11 -12.33 -5.55
N MET A 214 25.26 -11.79 -5.10
CA MET A 214 26.35 -12.60 -4.54
C MET A 214 26.00 -13.22 -3.18
N LEU A 215 25.01 -12.73 -2.46
CA LEU A 215 24.54 -13.34 -1.21
C LEU A 215 23.86 -14.71 -1.43
N PHE A 216 23.42 -15.00 -2.65
CA PHE A 216 22.78 -16.26 -3.00
C PHE A 216 23.82 -17.32 -3.41
N LYS A 217 23.49 -18.60 -3.17
CA LYS A 217 24.31 -19.73 -3.67
C LYS A 217 24.44 -19.65 -5.18
N MET A 218 25.55 -20.14 -5.75
CA MET A 218 25.85 -20.08 -7.19
C MET A 218 24.69 -20.55 -8.06
N GLU A 219 24.04 -21.65 -7.67
CA GLU A 219 22.89 -22.25 -8.36
C GLU A 219 21.71 -21.27 -8.50
N ASN A 220 21.50 -20.42 -7.50
CA ASN A 220 20.35 -19.50 -7.41
C ASN A 220 20.66 -18.06 -7.87
N ARG A 221 21.92 -17.75 -8.21
CA ARG A 221 22.34 -16.38 -8.58
C ARG A 221 21.62 -15.86 -9.82
N ASN A 222 21.44 -16.71 -10.82
CA ASN A 222 20.73 -16.33 -12.04
C ASN A 222 19.25 -16.00 -11.74
N THR A 223 18.58 -16.84 -10.95
CA THR A 223 17.20 -16.60 -10.50
C THR A 223 17.12 -15.31 -9.70
N ALA A 224 18.02 -15.08 -8.74
CA ALA A 224 18.06 -13.85 -7.95
C ALA A 224 18.28 -12.61 -8.85
N TYR A 225 19.20 -12.67 -9.81
CA TYR A 225 19.46 -11.57 -10.75
C TYR A 225 18.25 -11.21 -11.59
N VAL A 226 17.57 -12.22 -12.15
CA VAL A 226 16.33 -12.03 -12.95
C VAL A 226 15.19 -11.48 -12.10
N THR A 227 15.00 -12.03 -10.90
CA THR A 227 13.94 -11.62 -9.96
C THR A 227 14.12 -10.17 -9.53
N LEU A 228 15.32 -9.78 -9.08
CA LEU A 228 15.64 -8.40 -8.73
C LEU A 228 15.43 -7.45 -9.92
N GLY A 229 15.81 -7.89 -11.12
CA GLY A 229 15.59 -7.13 -12.35
C GLY A 229 14.10 -6.91 -12.67
N ARG A 230 13.27 -7.94 -12.47
CA ARG A 230 11.82 -7.84 -12.67
C ARG A 230 11.16 -6.93 -11.63
N ILE A 231 11.52 -7.08 -10.36
CA ILE A 231 11.05 -6.21 -9.27
C ILE A 231 11.40 -4.75 -9.57
N SER A 232 12.65 -4.45 -9.90
CA SER A 232 13.09 -3.09 -10.22
C SER A 232 12.31 -2.49 -11.40
N LYS A 233 12.12 -3.26 -12.48
CA LYS A 233 11.34 -2.82 -13.65
C LYS A 233 9.87 -2.56 -13.31
N MET A 234 9.27 -3.43 -12.50
CA MET A 234 7.88 -3.31 -12.06
C MET A 234 7.70 -2.06 -11.18
N ILE A 235 8.54 -1.88 -10.15
CA ILE A 235 8.46 -0.72 -9.24
C ILE A 235 8.66 0.58 -10.03
N LYS A 236 9.68 0.65 -10.90
CA LYS A 236 9.93 1.82 -11.75
C LYS A 236 8.73 2.16 -12.61
N ALA A 237 8.15 1.18 -13.29
CA ALA A 237 6.98 1.38 -14.14
C ALA A 237 5.75 1.84 -13.33
N PHE A 238 5.54 1.26 -12.14
CA PHE A 238 4.46 1.65 -11.23
C PHE A 238 4.63 3.09 -10.73
N MET A 239 5.83 3.46 -10.27
CA MET A 239 6.10 4.80 -9.75
C MET A 239 5.95 5.87 -10.83
N LEU A 240 6.54 5.64 -12.02
CA LEU A 240 6.41 6.58 -13.14
C LEU A 240 4.97 6.66 -13.64
N GLY A 241 4.27 5.53 -13.70
CA GLY A 241 2.86 5.48 -14.08
C GLY A 241 2.00 6.30 -13.13
N ASN A 242 2.14 6.08 -11.83
CA ASN A 242 1.41 6.86 -10.83
C ASN A 242 1.75 8.35 -10.88
N LEU A 243 3.03 8.70 -11.04
CA LEU A 243 3.43 10.09 -11.17
C LEU A 243 2.76 10.76 -12.39
N LEU A 244 2.77 10.10 -13.55
CA LEU A 244 2.13 10.62 -14.77
C LEU A 244 0.61 10.76 -14.59
N ILE A 245 -0.04 9.77 -14.00
CA ILE A 245 -1.49 9.82 -13.71
C ILE A 245 -1.79 10.96 -12.71
N GLY A 246 -0.98 11.09 -11.66
CA GLY A 246 -1.13 12.17 -10.67
C GLY A 246 -0.97 13.56 -11.26
N VAL A 247 0.06 13.77 -12.08
CA VAL A 247 0.27 15.06 -12.79
C VAL A 247 -0.90 15.34 -13.73
N PHE A 248 -1.34 14.36 -14.50
CA PHE A 248 -2.47 14.51 -15.42
C PHE A 248 -3.78 14.86 -14.70
N THR A 249 -4.13 14.10 -13.66
CA THR A 249 -5.34 14.34 -12.86
C THR A 249 -5.26 15.67 -12.13
N SER A 250 -4.12 16.03 -11.55
CA SER A 250 -3.88 17.32 -10.90
C SER A 250 -4.07 18.49 -11.87
N LEU A 251 -3.51 18.38 -13.07
CA LEU A 251 -3.63 19.43 -14.07
C LEU A 251 -5.07 19.66 -14.48
N LEU A 252 -5.79 18.59 -14.82
CA LEU A 252 -7.19 18.70 -15.23
C LEU A 252 -8.09 19.20 -14.10
N THR A 253 -7.91 18.69 -12.88
CA THR A 253 -8.66 19.15 -11.71
C THR A 253 -8.39 20.64 -11.46
N THR A 254 -7.15 21.08 -11.54
CA THR A 254 -6.77 22.49 -11.39
C THR A 254 -7.44 23.37 -12.45
N ILE A 255 -7.44 22.96 -13.71
CA ILE A 255 -8.08 23.70 -14.81
C ILE A 255 -9.59 23.87 -14.53
N VAL A 256 -10.28 22.80 -14.15
CA VAL A 256 -11.72 22.87 -13.84
C VAL A 256 -11.98 23.78 -12.63
N PHE A 257 -11.17 23.66 -11.57
CA PHE A 257 -11.33 24.50 -10.38
C PHE A 257 -11.08 25.98 -10.66
N PHE A 258 -10.13 26.31 -11.55
CA PHE A 258 -9.97 27.68 -12.05
C PHE A 258 -11.18 28.15 -12.84
N ALA A 259 -11.75 27.29 -13.68
CA ALA A 259 -12.89 27.64 -14.52
C ALA A 259 -14.16 27.95 -13.71
N ILE A 260 -14.34 27.30 -12.57
CA ILE A 260 -15.46 27.57 -11.65
C ILE A 260 -15.16 28.69 -10.62
N GLY A 261 -13.96 29.28 -10.64
CA GLY A 261 -13.57 30.36 -9.73
C GLY A 261 -13.24 29.91 -8.30
N LEU A 262 -12.97 28.61 -8.08
CA LEU A 262 -12.70 28.10 -6.73
C LEU A 262 -11.46 28.79 -6.13
N PRO A 263 -11.53 29.32 -4.90
CA PRO A 263 -10.38 29.93 -4.25
C PRO A 263 -9.23 28.91 -4.08
N ASN A 264 -8.01 29.38 -4.30
CA ASN A 264 -6.81 28.52 -4.23
C ASN A 264 -6.87 27.28 -5.16
N ALA A 265 -7.52 27.40 -6.34
CA ALA A 265 -7.76 26.33 -7.31
C ALA A 265 -6.50 25.52 -7.63
N PHE A 266 -5.32 26.17 -7.74
CA PHE A 266 -4.04 25.48 -8.00
C PHE A 266 -3.67 24.50 -6.87
N VAL A 267 -3.72 24.96 -5.61
CA VAL A 267 -3.36 24.13 -4.45
C VAL A 267 -4.36 22.98 -4.29
N LEU A 268 -5.65 23.30 -4.38
CA LEU A 268 -6.73 22.33 -4.23
C LEU A 268 -6.74 21.30 -5.36
N GLY A 269 -6.56 21.72 -6.59
CA GLY A 269 -6.51 20.84 -7.76
C GLY A 269 -5.29 19.93 -7.73
N PHE A 270 -4.10 20.48 -7.40
CA PHE A 270 -2.89 19.70 -7.24
C PHE A 270 -3.04 18.65 -6.12
N LEU A 271 -3.49 19.07 -4.95
CA LEU A 271 -3.69 18.19 -3.80
C LEU A 271 -4.70 17.09 -4.10
N SER A 272 -5.87 17.45 -4.65
CA SER A 272 -6.92 16.49 -5.01
C SER A 272 -6.44 15.47 -6.05
N GLY A 273 -5.71 15.91 -7.08
CA GLY A 273 -5.18 15.02 -8.11
C GLY A 273 -4.19 13.99 -7.54
N PHE A 274 -3.29 14.40 -6.64
CA PHE A 274 -2.37 13.46 -5.99
C PHE A 274 -3.05 12.59 -4.94
N LEU A 275 -3.97 13.12 -4.14
CA LEU A 275 -4.75 12.33 -3.18
C LEU A 275 -5.57 11.24 -3.87
N SER A 276 -6.06 11.49 -5.11
CA SER A 276 -6.83 10.52 -5.89
C SER A 276 -6.04 9.25 -6.25
N LEU A 277 -4.71 9.28 -6.16
CA LEU A 277 -3.85 8.11 -6.44
C LEU A 277 -3.85 7.07 -5.32
N VAL A 278 -4.31 7.43 -4.12
CA VAL A 278 -4.42 6.45 -3.02
C VAL A 278 -5.53 5.45 -3.34
N PRO A 279 -5.22 4.16 -3.45
CA PRO A 279 -6.21 3.17 -3.84
C PRO A 279 -7.43 3.16 -2.90
N TYR A 280 -8.62 3.06 -3.46
CA TYR A 280 -9.93 3.04 -2.81
C TYR A 280 -10.29 4.31 -2.00
N LEU A 281 -9.35 4.83 -1.20
CA LEU A 281 -9.59 6.03 -0.37
C LEU A 281 -9.38 7.33 -1.14
N GLY A 282 -8.66 7.27 -2.26
CA GLY A 282 -8.19 8.45 -2.98
C GLY A 282 -9.30 9.37 -3.44
N VAL A 283 -10.40 8.81 -3.94
CA VAL A 283 -11.53 9.63 -4.41
C VAL A 283 -12.18 10.42 -3.28
N VAL A 284 -12.34 9.78 -2.11
CA VAL A 284 -12.91 10.45 -0.92
C VAL A 284 -11.95 11.50 -0.39
N LEU A 285 -10.67 11.16 -0.23
CA LEU A 285 -9.64 12.09 0.23
C LEU A 285 -9.48 13.29 -0.72
N ALA A 286 -9.56 13.06 -2.02
CA ALA A 286 -9.47 14.11 -3.03
C ALA A 286 -10.63 15.11 -2.99
N MET A 287 -11.83 14.66 -2.55
CA MET A 287 -13.02 15.51 -2.44
C MET A 287 -12.97 16.43 -1.21
N VAL A 288 -12.35 16.00 -0.12
CA VAL A 288 -12.40 16.72 1.16
C VAL A 288 -11.86 18.15 1.06
N PRO A 289 -10.65 18.42 0.56
CA PRO A 289 -10.12 19.80 0.52
C PRO A 289 -10.97 20.77 -0.31
N PRO A 290 -11.36 20.46 -1.58
CA PRO A 290 -12.11 21.40 -2.38
C PRO A 290 -13.56 21.57 -1.88
N LEU A 291 -14.19 20.53 -1.32
CA LEU A 291 -15.50 20.67 -0.72
C LEU A 291 -15.47 21.56 0.53
N LEU A 292 -14.46 21.43 1.38
CA LEU A 292 -14.29 22.32 2.53
C LEU A 292 -14.09 23.78 2.08
N ALA A 293 -13.33 24.02 1.02
CA ALA A 293 -13.13 25.36 0.48
C ALA A 293 -14.39 25.94 -0.19
N ALA A 294 -15.19 25.09 -0.84
CA ALA A 294 -16.44 25.48 -1.49
C ALA A 294 -17.57 25.75 -0.49
N PHE A 295 -17.54 25.14 0.69
CA PHE A 295 -18.58 25.30 1.71
C PHE A 295 -18.70 26.78 2.14
N GLY A 296 -19.81 27.40 1.74
CA GLY A 296 -20.20 28.74 2.15
C GLY A 296 -19.73 29.89 1.25
N GLN A 297 -19.08 29.60 0.13
CA GLN A 297 -18.74 30.59 -0.90
C GLN A 297 -19.37 30.24 -2.26
N GLU A 298 -19.58 28.95 -2.52
CA GLU A 298 -20.00 28.43 -3.80
C GLU A 298 -21.49 28.06 -3.79
N THR A 299 -22.07 28.08 -4.97
CA THR A 299 -23.45 27.66 -5.17
C THR A 299 -23.56 26.14 -5.33
N THR A 300 -24.75 25.58 -5.23
CA THR A 300 -24.98 24.15 -5.43
C THR A 300 -24.41 23.59 -6.75
N PRO A 301 -24.50 24.31 -7.89
CA PRO A 301 -23.89 23.87 -9.14
C PRO A 301 -22.38 23.69 -9.08
N GLU A 302 -21.64 24.62 -8.42
CA GLU A 302 -20.16 24.51 -8.33
C GLU A 302 -19.75 23.31 -7.48
N ILE A 303 -20.44 23.05 -6.36
CA ILE A 303 -20.21 21.86 -5.53
C ILE A 303 -20.43 20.59 -6.36
N LEU A 304 -21.48 20.55 -7.17
CA LEU A 304 -21.75 19.42 -8.06
C LEU A 304 -20.64 19.24 -9.10
N VAL A 305 -20.12 20.32 -9.69
CA VAL A 305 -18.99 20.28 -10.63
C VAL A 305 -17.73 19.73 -9.96
N ILE A 306 -17.41 20.11 -8.72
CA ILE A 306 -16.28 19.58 -7.95
C ILE A 306 -16.41 18.06 -7.81
N ILE A 307 -17.57 17.58 -7.34
CA ILE A 307 -17.82 16.15 -7.13
C ILE A 307 -17.72 15.38 -8.45
N LEU A 308 -18.39 15.85 -9.50
CA LEU A 308 -18.40 15.19 -10.81
C LEU A 308 -17.01 15.19 -11.45
N THR A 309 -16.23 16.25 -11.28
CA THR A 309 -14.86 16.32 -11.79
C THR A 309 -13.97 15.27 -11.14
N ILE A 310 -13.95 15.22 -9.80
CA ILE A 310 -13.09 14.28 -9.08
C ILE A 310 -13.51 12.84 -9.34
N LEU A 311 -14.83 12.55 -9.28
CA LEU A 311 -15.36 11.22 -9.55
C LEU A 311 -15.12 10.81 -11.01
N GLY A 312 -15.41 11.70 -11.97
CA GLY A 312 -15.20 11.45 -13.39
C GLY A 312 -13.73 11.20 -13.74
N LEU A 313 -12.81 12.03 -13.23
CA LEU A 313 -11.38 11.84 -13.43
C LEU A 313 -10.86 10.58 -12.75
N HIS A 314 -11.37 10.23 -11.58
CA HIS A 314 -11.02 8.99 -10.89
C HIS A 314 -11.47 7.76 -11.68
N LEU A 315 -12.73 7.74 -12.15
CA LEU A 315 -13.25 6.65 -13.00
C LEU A 315 -12.48 6.58 -14.32
N PHE A 316 -12.15 7.72 -14.93
CA PHE A 316 -11.33 7.76 -16.13
C PHE A 316 -9.91 7.24 -15.86
N ALA A 317 -9.31 7.60 -14.74
CA ALA A 317 -8.00 7.10 -14.36
C ALA A 317 -8.01 5.58 -14.22
N ILE A 318 -8.94 5.01 -13.46
CA ILE A 318 -9.01 3.55 -13.22
C ILE A 318 -9.28 2.77 -14.51
N ASN A 319 -10.22 3.24 -15.34
CA ASN A 319 -10.66 2.47 -16.49
C ASN A 319 -9.83 2.71 -17.76
N VAL A 320 -9.12 3.85 -17.86
CA VAL A 320 -8.39 4.22 -19.08
C VAL A 320 -6.90 4.43 -18.82
N LEU A 321 -6.53 5.27 -17.84
CA LEU A 321 -5.12 5.64 -17.63
C LEU A 321 -4.31 4.50 -17.03
N TYR A 322 -4.81 3.86 -15.96
CA TYR A 322 -4.11 2.75 -15.32
C TYR A 322 -3.87 1.58 -16.30
N PRO A 323 -4.85 1.08 -17.05
CA PRO A 323 -4.60 0.05 -18.05
C PRO A 323 -3.63 0.45 -19.15
N LYS A 324 -3.68 1.70 -19.63
CA LYS A 324 -2.79 2.20 -20.67
C LYS A 324 -1.36 2.44 -20.19
N VAL A 325 -1.19 2.96 -18.98
CA VAL A 325 0.13 3.35 -18.45
C VAL A 325 0.85 2.21 -17.77
N LEU A 326 0.13 1.45 -16.92
CA LEU A 326 0.69 0.34 -16.16
C LEU A 326 0.56 -1.00 -16.90
N GLY A 327 -0.49 -1.18 -17.71
CA GLY A 327 -0.75 -2.42 -18.44
C GLY A 327 -0.80 -3.64 -17.49
N LYS A 328 -0.35 -4.79 -18.01
CA LYS A 328 -0.30 -6.07 -17.24
C LYS A 328 0.91 -6.19 -16.30
N ARG A 329 1.52 -5.08 -15.88
CA ARG A 329 2.80 -5.14 -15.14
C ARG A 329 2.65 -5.50 -13.66
N LEU A 330 1.49 -5.26 -13.07
CA LEU A 330 1.27 -5.55 -11.65
C LEU A 330 0.91 -7.02 -11.41
N GLN A 331 0.16 -7.65 -12.32
CA GLN A 331 -0.25 -9.06 -12.27
C GLN A 331 -0.81 -9.51 -10.91
N LEU A 332 -1.50 -8.62 -10.21
CA LEU A 332 -2.16 -8.90 -8.94
C LEU A 332 -3.65 -8.95 -9.15
N ASN A 333 -4.31 -9.98 -8.62
CA ASN A 333 -5.76 -10.03 -8.65
C ASN A 333 -6.37 -9.03 -7.63
N PRO A 334 -7.63 -8.58 -7.83
CA PRO A 334 -8.27 -7.59 -6.98
C PRO A 334 -8.36 -8.00 -5.50
N LEU A 335 -8.52 -9.30 -5.22
CA LEU A 335 -8.58 -9.82 -3.86
C LEU A 335 -7.23 -9.66 -3.16
N ALA A 336 -6.12 -10.02 -3.82
CA ALA A 336 -4.78 -9.84 -3.29
C ALA A 336 -4.48 -8.36 -2.99
N VAL A 337 -4.89 -7.44 -3.88
CA VAL A 337 -4.76 -5.99 -3.67
C VAL A 337 -5.57 -5.54 -2.45
N THR A 338 -6.81 -6.00 -2.30
CA THR A 338 -7.66 -5.63 -1.16
C THR A 338 -7.07 -6.11 0.16
N ILE A 339 -6.61 -7.37 0.22
CA ILE A 339 -5.95 -7.93 1.41
C ILE A 339 -4.66 -7.16 1.71
N ALA A 340 -3.86 -6.86 0.69
CA ALA A 340 -2.63 -6.08 0.85
C ALA A 340 -2.91 -4.71 1.49
N LEU A 341 -3.92 -3.98 1.01
CA LEU A 341 -4.32 -2.69 1.57
C LEU A 341 -4.77 -2.80 3.03
N LEU A 342 -5.53 -3.85 3.38
CA LEU A 342 -5.95 -4.09 4.75
C LEU A 342 -4.76 -4.41 5.66
N VAL A 343 -3.88 -5.32 5.24
CA VAL A 343 -2.72 -5.76 6.04
C VAL A 343 -1.71 -4.63 6.21
N TRP A 344 -1.26 -4.02 5.11
CA TRP A 344 -0.25 -2.96 5.17
C TRP A 344 -0.82 -1.68 5.78
N GLY A 345 -2.10 -1.36 5.52
CA GLY A 345 -2.80 -0.24 6.15
C GLY A 345 -2.92 -0.41 7.67
N TRP A 346 -3.22 -1.63 8.13
CA TRP A 346 -3.24 -1.94 9.57
C TRP A 346 -1.85 -1.86 10.20
N LEU A 347 -0.81 -2.38 9.53
CA LEU A 347 0.56 -2.39 10.05
C LEU A 347 1.18 -0.98 10.14
N TRP A 348 1.04 -0.18 9.09
CA TRP A 348 1.79 1.07 8.91
C TRP A 348 0.90 2.30 8.63
N GLY A 349 -0.43 2.18 8.77
CA GLY A 349 -1.37 3.27 8.55
C GLY A 349 -1.35 3.80 7.11
N ALA A 350 -1.37 5.13 6.96
CA ALA A 350 -1.37 5.78 5.64
C ALA A 350 -0.17 5.39 4.76
N TRP A 351 1.02 5.26 5.33
CA TRP A 351 2.21 4.80 4.62
C TRP A 351 2.05 3.37 4.11
N GLY A 352 1.41 2.51 4.92
CA GLY A 352 1.11 1.14 4.52
C GLY A 352 0.18 1.09 3.30
N LEU A 353 -0.84 1.94 3.24
CA LEU A 353 -1.74 2.02 2.08
C LEU A 353 -0.99 2.43 0.80
N ILE A 354 -0.10 3.43 0.89
CA ILE A 354 0.69 3.90 -0.25
C ILE A 354 1.66 2.81 -0.75
N LEU A 355 2.28 2.11 0.20
CA LEU A 355 3.30 1.08 -0.07
C LEU A 355 2.71 -0.30 -0.38
N ALA A 356 1.42 -0.55 -0.11
CA ALA A 356 0.78 -1.86 -0.21
C ALA A 356 0.98 -2.52 -1.58
N ILE A 357 0.67 -1.80 -2.65
CA ILE A 357 0.76 -2.33 -4.02
C ILE A 357 2.21 -2.66 -4.41
N PRO A 358 3.19 -1.74 -4.30
CA PRO A 358 4.57 -2.05 -4.69
C PRO A 358 5.20 -3.17 -3.86
N ILE A 359 4.92 -3.24 -2.55
CA ILE A 359 5.43 -4.33 -1.70
C ILE A 359 4.82 -5.66 -2.12
N THR A 360 3.51 -5.72 -2.25
CA THR A 360 2.80 -6.97 -2.56
C THR A 360 3.13 -7.48 -3.96
N ALA A 361 3.27 -6.58 -4.94
CA ALA A 361 3.70 -6.95 -6.28
C ALA A 361 5.17 -7.46 -6.30
N ALA A 362 6.06 -6.86 -5.50
CA ALA A 362 7.42 -7.37 -5.33
C ALA A 362 7.42 -8.76 -4.67
N MET A 363 6.62 -8.97 -3.63
CA MET A 363 6.42 -10.28 -2.99
C MET A 363 5.91 -11.32 -3.99
N LYS A 364 4.91 -10.99 -4.79
CA LYS A 364 4.38 -11.88 -5.84
C LYS A 364 5.48 -12.28 -6.82
N ILE A 365 6.27 -11.34 -7.32
CA ILE A 365 7.39 -11.64 -8.22
C ILE A 365 8.41 -12.57 -7.55
N MET A 366 8.69 -12.37 -6.25
CA MET A 366 9.58 -13.28 -5.50
C MET A 366 8.97 -14.68 -5.39
N PHE A 367 7.69 -14.79 -5.05
CA PHE A 367 7.01 -16.07 -4.90
C PHE A 367 6.95 -16.85 -6.22
N ASP A 368 6.74 -16.19 -7.34
CA ASP A 368 6.75 -16.82 -8.67
C ASP A 368 8.09 -17.47 -9.04
N HIS A 369 9.21 -17.03 -8.43
CA HIS A 369 10.55 -17.50 -8.75
C HIS A 369 11.15 -18.44 -7.69
N ILE A 370 10.45 -18.71 -6.60
CA ILE A 370 10.87 -19.62 -5.53
C ILE A 370 9.92 -20.83 -5.56
N GLU A 371 10.40 -22.01 -5.93
CA GLU A 371 9.59 -23.23 -6.11
C GLU A 371 8.64 -23.50 -4.95
N ALA A 372 9.12 -23.40 -3.71
CA ALA A 372 8.30 -23.63 -2.51
C ALA A 372 7.18 -22.59 -2.32
N LEU A 373 7.27 -21.41 -2.94
CA LEU A 373 6.33 -20.30 -2.79
C LEU A 373 5.46 -20.07 -4.03
N GLN A 374 5.69 -20.76 -5.14
CA GLN A 374 4.93 -20.62 -6.39
C GLN A 374 3.40 -20.73 -6.21
N PRO A 375 2.85 -21.64 -5.38
CA PRO A 375 1.40 -21.70 -5.17
C PRO A 375 0.83 -20.37 -4.64
N TYR A 376 1.56 -19.68 -3.77
CA TYR A 376 1.16 -18.36 -3.24
C TYR A 376 1.28 -17.27 -4.30
N GLY A 377 2.32 -17.31 -5.14
CA GLY A 377 2.47 -16.41 -6.30
C GLY A 377 1.32 -16.56 -7.28
N THR A 378 0.93 -17.79 -7.61
CA THR A 378 -0.22 -18.09 -8.46
C THR A 378 -1.54 -17.61 -7.84
N TRP A 379 -1.73 -17.82 -6.53
CA TRP A 379 -2.92 -17.34 -5.82
C TRP A 379 -3.06 -15.81 -5.84
N MET A 380 -1.96 -15.08 -5.78
CA MET A 380 -1.94 -13.60 -5.83
C MET A 380 -2.12 -13.06 -7.26
N GLY A 381 -1.88 -13.91 -8.28
CA GLY A 381 -1.94 -13.55 -9.70
C GLY A 381 -3.35 -13.53 -10.29
N GLU A 382 -3.43 -13.01 -11.52
CA GLU A 382 -4.63 -13.11 -12.39
C GLU A 382 -4.68 -14.47 -13.08
#